data_ed7932d373144c44e41d42a113ec948d
#
_entry.id   ed7932d373144c44e41d42a113ec948d
#
_cell.length_a   1.000
_cell.length_b   1.000
_cell.length_c   1.000
_cell.angle_alpha   90.00
_cell.angle_beta   90.00
_cell.angle_gamma   90.00
#
_symmetry.space_group_name_H-M   'P 1'
#
loop_
_entity.id
_entity.type
_entity.pdbx_description
1 polymer ?
#
loop_
_entity_poly.entity_id
_entity_poly.type
_entity_poly.pdbx_seq_one_letter_code
_entity_poly.pdbx_strand_id
1 'polypeptide(L)'
;MQKKTDRRVRKTKTQLRNGLAMLMKEKSVGEITVKELVDQVDINRSTFYLHYPDISGLLYEIENDLSEEMERAIREHPIEKREDNGFHFLQDIFQVLDNNREIVSALVGPYGDMRFIQKVEVILARNSREVLEQMFPEKSDQMDYFYAYCLNGCLGFVKTWLADKKSCTPEFAADFIYRMVVSSMRAFCETREEV
;
A
#
# COMPACT_ATOMS: atom_id res chain seq x y z
N MET A 1 10.22 32.79 10.44
CA MET A 1 10.05 31.82 11.54
C MET A 1 9.25 30.59 11.13
N GLN A 2 8.26 30.68 10.29
CA GLN A 2 7.37 29.56 9.84
C GLN A 2 8.13 28.36 9.24
N LYS A 3 9.10 28.58 8.34
CA LYS A 3 9.90 27.51 7.67
C LYS A 3 10.71 26.60 8.62
N LYS A 4 11.12 27.11 9.79
CA LYS A 4 11.92 26.36 10.77
C LYS A 4 11.03 25.47 11.67
N THR A 5 9.83 25.95 11.98
CA THR A 5 8.82 25.21 12.73
C THR A 5 8.32 24.01 11.91
N ASP A 6 8.02 24.22 10.63
CA ASP A 6 7.56 23.20 9.69
C ASP A 6 8.60 22.04 9.54
N ARG A 7 9.89 22.38 9.43
CA ARG A 7 10.96 21.36 9.36
C ARG A 7 11.07 20.51 10.64
N ARG A 8 10.85 21.11 11.83
CA ARG A 8 10.87 20.36 13.11
C ARG A 8 9.68 19.41 13.20
N VAL A 9 8.49 19.90 12.88
CA VAL A 9 7.25 19.09 12.85
C VAL A 9 7.43 17.90 11.92
N ARG A 10 7.89 18.12 10.69
CA ARG A 10 8.11 17.04 9.72
C ARG A 10 9.13 16.01 10.24
N LYS A 11 10.24 16.46 10.84
CA LYS A 11 11.24 15.57 11.42
C LYS A 11 10.63 14.70 12.53
N THR A 12 9.86 15.32 13.44
CA THR A 12 9.19 14.61 14.52
C THR A 12 8.21 13.56 13.99
N LYS A 13 7.37 13.92 13.02
CA LYS A 13 6.42 12.98 12.40
C LYS A 13 7.14 11.80 11.74
N THR A 14 8.23 12.06 11.01
CA THR A 14 9.06 10.99 10.40
C THR A 14 9.65 10.07 11.46
N GLN A 15 10.18 10.60 12.57
CA GLN A 15 10.73 9.79 13.66
C GLN A 15 9.64 8.90 14.29
N LEU A 16 8.47 9.47 14.60
CA LEU A 16 7.34 8.72 15.16
C LEU A 16 6.86 7.62 14.22
N ARG A 17 6.73 7.91 12.92
CA ARG A 17 6.38 6.93 11.87
C ARG A 17 7.36 5.76 11.83
N ASN A 18 8.66 6.06 11.82
CA ASN A 18 9.70 5.02 11.77
C ASN A 18 9.73 4.19 13.05
N GLY A 19 9.59 4.83 14.22
CA GLY A 19 9.52 4.11 15.50
C GLY A 19 8.29 3.20 15.58
N LEU A 20 7.13 3.67 15.12
CA LEU A 20 5.93 2.85 15.05
C LEU A 20 6.13 1.64 14.13
N ALA A 21 6.71 1.84 12.95
CA ALA A 21 7.03 0.74 12.02
C ALA A 21 7.96 -0.32 12.64
N MET A 22 8.94 0.12 13.46
CA MET A 22 9.83 -0.83 14.16
C MET A 22 9.07 -1.65 15.19
N LEU A 23 8.25 -1.01 16.04
CA LEU A 23 7.48 -1.69 17.07
C LEU A 23 6.41 -2.64 16.50
N MET A 24 5.77 -2.26 15.38
CA MET A 24 4.80 -3.11 14.68
C MET A 24 5.42 -4.37 14.03
N LYS A 25 6.74 -4.47 13.92
CA LYS A 25 7.40 -5.73 13.52
C LYS A 25 7.40 -6.78 14.63
N GLU A 26 7.21 -6.37 15.89
CA GLU A 26 7.30 -7.22 17.07
C GLU A 26 5.95 -7.50 17.73
N LYS A 27 4.99 -6.58 17.61
CA LYS A 27 3.67 -6.69 18.24
C LYS A 27 2.60 -5.86 17.54
N SER A 28 1.34 -6.18 17.83
CA SER A 28 0.20 -5.47 17.28
C SER A 28 0.12 -4.01 17.76
N VAL A 29 -0.48 -3.13 16.95
CA VAL A 29 -0.63 -1.71 17.27
C VAL A 29 -1.37 -1.47 18.59
N GLY A 30 -2.32 -2.34 18.94
CA GLY A 30 -3.07 -2.27 20.19
C GLY A 30 -2.24 -2.51 21.46
N GLU A 31 -1.07 -3.15 21.31
CA GLU A 31 -0.13 -3.43 22.39
C GLU A 31 0.98 -2.37 22.53
N ILE A 32 1.08 -1.46 21.55
CA ILE A 32 2.09 -0.41 21.54
C ILE A 32 1.62 0.77 22.39
N THR A 33 2.43 1.17 23.36
CA THR A 33 2.15 2.33 24.20
C THR A 33 2.87 3.57 23.69
N VAL A 34 2.29 4.76 23.97
CA VAL A 34 2.96 6.04 23.66
C VAL A 34 4.32 6.12 24.35
N LYS A 35 4.46 5.57 25.58
CA LYS A 35 5.74 5.55 26.30
C LYS A 35 6.81 4.80 25.51
N GLU A 36 6.52 3.58 25.10
CA GLU A 36 7.47 2.76 24.31
C GLU A 36 7.87 3.46 23.01
N LEU A 37 6.90 4.03 22.29
CA LEU A 37 7.19 4.71 21.02
C LEU A 37 8.11 5.93 21.23
N VAL A 38 7.82 6.80 22.21
CA VAL A 38 8.64 8.00 22.43
C VAL A 38 10.02 7.67 22.98
N ASP A 39 10.14 6.63 23.84
CA ASP A 39 11.41 6.11 24.33
C ASP A 39 12.25 5.53 23.16
N GLN A 40 11.61 4.81 22.23
CA GLN A 40 12.25 4.23 21.03
C GLN A 40 12.85 5.29 20.10
N VAL A 41 12.24 6.47 20.00
CA VAL A 41 12.65 7.52 19.03
C VAL A 41 13.28 8.74 19.70
N ASP A 42 13.55 8.67 21.01
CA ASP A 42 14.13 9.75 21.82
C ASP A 42 13.37 11.09 21.67
N ILE A 43 12.07 11.03 21.86
CA ILE A 43 11.18 12.19 21.83
C ILE A 43 10.45 12.33 23.17
N ASN A 44 10.24 13.58 23.63
CA ASN A 44 9.46 13.82 24.84
C ASN A 44 7.98 13.46 24.61
N ARG A 45 7.36 12.82 25.59
CA ARG A 45 5.94 12.44 25.56
C ARG A 45 5.00 13.63 25.29
N SER A 46 5.31 14.82 25.81
CA SER A 46 4.57 16.04 25.53
C SER A 46 4.64 16.43 24.05
N THR A 47 5.77 16.16 23.38
CA THR A 47 5.93 16.40 21.94
C THR A 47 5.04 15.47 21.12
N PHE A 48 4.87 14.21 21.54
CA PHE A 48 3.92 13.29 20.89
C PHE A 48 2.49 13.86 20.95
N TYR A 49 2.02 14.24 22.14
CA TYR A 49 0.67 14.73 22.34
C TYR A 49 0.36 16.10 21.69
N LEU A 50 1.39 16.83 21.24
CA LEU A 50 1.17 18.01 20.37
C LEU A 50 0.71 17.63 18.96
N HIS A 51 0.93 16.40 18.53
CA HIS A 51 0.63 15.93 17.18
C HIS A 51 -0.49 14.89 17.15
N TYR A 52 -0.54 13.98 18.13
CA TYR A 52 -1.45 12.83 18.11
C TYR A 52 -2.08 12.59 19.47
N PRO A 53 -3.37 12.25 19.54
CA PRO A 53 -4.03 11.91 20.80
C PRO A 53 -3.52 10.57 21.38
N ASP A 54 -3.22 9.61 20.51
CA ASP A 54 -2.78 8.24 20.85
C ASP A 54 -2.07 7.57 19.64
N ILE A 55 -1.65 6.31 19.83
CA ILE A 55 -1.02 5.51 18.78
C ILE A 55 -1.96 5.26 17.59
N SER A 56 -3.24 5.06 17.85
CA SER A 56 -4.24 4.85 16.78
C SER A 56 -4.40 6.08 15.90
N GLY A 57 -4.35 7.28 16.47
CA GLY A 57 -4.36 8.54 15.72
C GLY A 57 -3.13 8.73 14.82
N LEU A 58 -1.95 8.34 15.32
CA LEU A 58 -0.73 8.33 14.52
C LEU A 58 -0.84 7.31 13.35
N LEU A 59 -1.29 6.09 13.64
CA LEU A 59 -1.47 5.05 12.61
C LEU A 59 -2.46 5.50 11.54
N TYR A 60 -3.60 6.05 11.95
CA TYR A 60 -4.63 6.55 11.04
C TYR A 60 -4.10 7.63 10.08
N GLU A 61 -3.29 8.58 10.58
CA GLU A 61 -2.64 9.58 9.71
C GLU A 61 -1.70 8.91 8.70
N ILE A 62 -0.88 7.95 9.16
CA ILE A 62 0.06 7.23 8.29
C ILE A 62 -0.68 6.48 7.18
N GLU A 63 -1.76 5.77 7.52
CA GLU A 63 -2.58 5.05 6.54
C GLU A 63 -3.26 5.97 5.54
N ASN A 64 -3.72 7.14 5.99
CA ASN A 64 -4.33 8.13 5.11
C ASN A 64 -3.31 8.74 4.16
N ASP A 65 -2.12 9.14 4.67
CA ASP A 65 -1.03 9.67 3.84
C ASP A 65 -0.65 8.67 2.73
N LEU A 66 -0.48 7.38 3.08
CA LEU A 66 -0.20 6.33 2.11
C LEU A 66 -1.32 6.16 1.09
N SER A 67 -2.58 6.16 1.55
CA SER A 67 -3.75 6.04 0.67
C SER A 67 -3.82 7.22 -0.31
N GLU A 68 -3.55 8.45 0.16
CA GLU A 68 -3.52 9.65 -0.69
C GLU A 68 -2.37 9.61 -1.71
N GLU A 69 -1.19 9.10 -1.33
CA GLU A 69 -0.07 8.91 -2.26
C GLU A 69 -0.44 7.90 -3.35
N MET A 70 -1.06 6.77 -3.00
CA MET A 70 -1.53 5.77 -3.96
C MET A 70 -2.63 6.32 -4.89
N GLU A 71 -3.62 7.02 -4.34
CA GLU A 71 -4.66 7.66 -5.15
C GLU A 71 -4.10 8.73 -6.10
N ARG A 72 -3.05 9.43 -5.69
CA ARG A 72 -2.36 10.39 -6.56
C ARG A 72 -1.68 9.68 -7.72
N ALA A 73 -0.94 8.60 -7.46
CA ALA A 73 -0.32 7.77 -8.47
C ALA A 73 -1.34 7.28 -9.52
N ILE A 74 -2.51 6.82 -9.06
CA ILE A 74 -3.61 6.39 -9.95
C ILE A 74 -4.14 7.56 -10.80
N ARG A 75 -4.27 8.76 -10.22
CA ARG A 75 -4.78 9.94 -10.95
C ARG A 75 -3.78 10.46 -11.99
N GLU A 76 -2.49 10.33 -11.73
CA GLU A 76 -1.43 10.76 -12.65
C GLU A 76 -1.31 9.83 -13.85
N HIS A 77 -1.50 8.51 -13.63
CA HIS A 77 -1.54 7.50 -14.69
C HIS A 77 -2.78 6.61 -14.54
N PRO A 78 -3.96 7.09 -14.96
CA PRO A 78 -5.20 6.32 -14.84
C PRO A 78 -5.13 5.02 -15.64
N ILE A 79 -5.78 3.99 -15.10
CA ILE A 79 -5.90 2.70 -15.79
C ILE A 79 -6.81 2.90 -16.99
N GLU A 80 -6.23 2.94 -18.18
CA GLU A 80 -6.96 3.06 -19.43
C GLU A 80 -6.91 1.74 -20.22
N LYS A 81 -7.79 1.61 -21.23
CA LYS A 81 -7.86 0.44 -22.13
C LYS A 81 -6.59 0.19 -22.96
N ARG A 82 -5.60 1.07 -22.93
CA ARG A 82 -4.34 0.91 -23.67
C ARG A 82 -3.34 0.13 -22.82
N GLU A 83 -2.74 -0.89 -23.40
CA GLU A 83 -1.80 -1.82 -22.74
C GLU A 83 -0.64 -1.11 -22.02
N ASP A 84 -0.18 0.05 -22.49
CA ASP A 84 0.96 0.76 -21.94
C ASP A 84 0.68 1.51 -20.62
N ASN A 85 -0.55 1.97 -20.37
CA ASN A 85 -0.88 2.78 -19.19
C ASN A 85 -0.98 1.96 -17.91
N GLY A 86 -1.37 0.69 -17.99
CA GLY A 86 -1.41 -0.19 -16.81
C GLY A 86 -0.05 -0.46 -16.18
N PHE A 87 1.03 -0.40 -16.98
CA PHE A 87 2.39 -0.56 -16.48
C PHE A 87 2.86 0.67 -15.69
N HIS A 88 2.63 1.89 -16.18
CA HIS A 88 3.03 3.12 -15.50
C HIS A 88 2.34 3.30 -14.16
N PHE A 89 1.05 3.00 -14.09
CA PHE A 89 0.31 2.97 -12.83
C PHE A 89 0.98 2.07 -11.77
N LEU A 90 1.37 0.85 -12.16
CA LEU A 90 2.05 -0.08 -11.26
C LEU A 90 3.43 0.43 -10.86
N GLN A 91 4.19 1.05 -11.77
CA GLN A 91 5.47 1.66 -11.44
C GLN A 91 5.33 2.70 -10.34
N ASP A 92 4.36 3.60 -10.45
CA ASP A 92 4.12 4.63 -9.44
C ASP A 92 3.70 4.03 -8.11
N ILE A 93 2.81 3.03 -8.11
CA ILE A 93 2.42 2.31 -6.88
C ILE A 93 3.64 1.66 -6.23
N PHE A 94 4.47 0.92 -6.98
CA PHE A 94 5.66 0.29 -6.40
C PHE A 94 6.69 1.31 -5.93
N GLN A 95 6.78 2.48 -6.58
CA GLN A 95 7.62 3.59 -6.09
C GLN A 95 7.09 4.16 -4.76
N VAL A 96 5.78 4.31 -4.61
CA VAL A 96 5.16 4.72 -3.33
C VAL A 96 5.47 3.69 -2.24
N LEU A 97 5.32 2.39 -2.54
CA LEU A 97 5.62 1.31 -1.59
C LEU A 97 7.10 1.32 -1.18
N ASP A 98 8.02 1.53 -2.13
CA ASP A 98 9.47 1.56 -1.85
C ASP A 98 9.88 2.78 -1.02
N ASN A 99 9.38 3.95 -1.36
CA ASN A 99 9.60 5.18 -0.58
C ASN A 99 9.11 5.06 0.87
N ASN A 100 8.14 4.18 1.11
CA ASN A 100 7.51 3.93 2.40
C ASN A 100 7.79 2.52 2.94
N ARG A 101 8.83 1.85 2.46
CA ARG A 101 9.13 0.42 2.65
C ARG A 101 9.00 -0.05 4.09
N GLU A 102 9.57 0.66 5.06
CA GLU A 102 9.58 0.24 6.47
C GLU A 102 8.17 0.16 7.07
N ILE A 103 7.37 1.19 6.87
CA ILE A 103 6.02 1.22 7.42
C ILE A 103 5.06 0.32 6.64
N VAL A 104 5.17 0.26 5.32
CA VAL A 104 4.34 -0.65 4.51
C VAL A 104 4.65 -2.10 4.87
N SER A 105 5.93 -2.47 5.06
CA SER A 105 6.32 -3.80 5.52
C SER A 105 5.71 -4.16 6.87
N ALA A 106 5.61 -3.20 7.79
CA ALA A 106 4.95 -3.38 9.07
C ALA A 106 3.43 -3.53 8.93
N LEU A 107 2.78 -2.70 8.09
CA LEU A 107 1.33 -2.72 7.86
C LEU A 107 0.84 -4.01 7.20
N VAL A 108 1.62 -4.60 6.29
CA VAL A 108 1.26 -5.86 5.62
C VAL A 108 1.87 -7.09 6.30
N GLY A 109 2.65 -6.89 7.35
CA GLY A 109 3.35 -7.93 8.11
C GLY A 109 2.44 -8.76 9.03
N PRO A 110 3.03 -9.65 9.86
CA PRO A 110 2.27 -10.54 10.75
C PRO A 110 1.40 -9.81 11.79
N TYR A 111 1.81 -8.64 12.23
CA TYR A 111 1.10 -7.79 13.19
C TYR A 111 0.46 -6.56 12.52
N GLY A 112 0.31 -6.63 11.19
CA GLY A 112 -0.20 -5.53 10.37
C GLY A 112 -1.67 -5.22 10.61
N ASP A 113 -2.14 -4.12 9.99
CA ASP A 113 -3.53 -3.71 10.10
C ASP A 113 -4.33 -4.12 8.86
N MET A 114 -5.28 -5.05 9.06
CA MET A 114 -6.19 -5.50 7.99
C MET A 114 -7.02 -4.36 7.41
N ARG A 115 -7.29 -3.29 8.17
CA ARG A 115 -8.03 -2.11 7.69
C ARG A 115 -7.25 -1.37 6.60
N PHE A 116 -5.92 -1.30 6.72
CA PHE A 116 -5.08 -0.74 5.67
C PHE A 116 -5.19 -1.56 4.37
N ILE A 117 -5.10 -2.89 4.46
CA ILE A 117 -5.25 -3.77 3.30
C ILE A 117 -6.61 -3.56 2.64
N GLN A 118 -7.70 -3.52 3.42
CA GLN A 118 -9.04 -3.25 2.91
C GLN A 118 -9.17 -1.88 2.23
N LYS A 119 -8.53 -0.83 2.78
CA LYS A 119 -8.47 0.49 2.11
C LYS A 119 -7.80 0.41 0.74
N VAL A 120 -6.67 -0.28 0.65
CA VAL A 120 -5.95 -0.47 -0.62
C VAL A 120 -6.82 -1.25 -1.63
N GLU A 121 -7.49 -2.32 -1.18
CA GLU A 121 -8.43 -3.08 -2.01
C GLU A 121 -9.54 -2.19 -2.58
N VAL A 122 -10.17 -1.37 -1.74
CA VAL A 122 -11.24 -0.44 -2.17
C VAL A 122 -10.71 0.58 -3.18
N ILE A 123 -9.52 1.14 -2.96
CA ILE A 123 -8.89 2.11 -3.89
C ILE A 123 -8.65 1.45 -5.25
N LEU A 124 -8.06 0.26 -5.27
CA LEU A 124 -7.77 -0.47 -6.50
C LEU A 124 -9.06 -0.88 -7.22
N ALA A 125 -10.03 -1.46 -6.51
CA ALA A 125 -11.29 -1.89 -7.08
C ALA A 125 -12.05 -0.71 -7.71
N ARG A 126 -12.15 0.43 -7.02
CA ARG A 126 -12.85 1.62 -7.52
C ARG A 126 -12.26 2.14 -8.85
N ASN A 127 -10.95 2.02 -9.03
CA ASN A 127 -10.26 2.59 -10.19
C ASN A 127 -10.07 1.61 -11.35
N SER A 128 -10.22 0.29 -11.12
CA SER A 128 -9.97 -0.73 -12.15
C SER A 128 -11.23 -1.51 -12.55
N ARG A 129 -12.22 -1.63 -11.67
CA ARG A 129 -13.38 -2.49 -11.89
C ARG A 129 -14.17 -2.07 -13.14
N GLU A 130 -14.53 -0.80 -13.25
CA GLU A 130 -15.30 -0.29 -14.39
C GLU A 130 -14.59 -0.55 -15.73
N VAL A 131 -13.27 -0.35 -15.77
CA VAL A 131 -12.47 -0.60 -16.97
C VAL A 131 -12.49 -2.08 -17.33
N LEU A 132 -12.34 -2.96 -16.34
CA LEU A 132 -12.35 -4.41 -16.56
C LEU A 132 -13.73 -4.93 -16.99
N GLU A 133 -14.81 -4.47 -16.35
CA GLU A 133 -16.18 -4.82 -16.74
C GLU A 133 -16.51 -4.38 -18.16
N GLN A 134 -16.04 -3.20 -18.58
CA GLN A 134 -16.19 -2.73 -19.97
C GLN A 134 -15.33 -3.52 -20.98
N MET A 135 -14.17 -4.02 -20.54
CA MET A 135 -13.31 -4.85 -21.40
C MET A 135 -13.84 -6.28 -21.53
N PHE A 136 -14.52 -6.79 -20.48
CA PHE A 136 -14.95 -8.19 -20.40
C PHE A 136 -16.40 -8.32 -19.90
N PRO A 137 -17.40 -7.79 -20.62
CA PRO A 137 -18.78 -7.76 -20.17
C PRO A 137 -19.40 -9.15 -19.98
N GLU A 138 -18.92 -10.15 -20.73
CA GLU A 138 -19.40 -11.55 -20.66
C GLU A 138 -18.92 -12.31 -19.42
N LYS A 139 -17.99 -11.72 -18.64
CA LYS A 139 -17.38 -12.32 -17.44
C LYS A 139 -17.71 -11.57 -16.16
N SER A 140 -18.68 -10.66 -16.18
CA SER A 140 -18.98 -9.77 -15.06
C SER A 140 -19.34 -10.50 -13.77
N ASP A 141 -20.01 -11.64 -13.85
CA ASP A 141 -20.41 -12.51 -12.73
C ASP A 141 -19.25 -13.25 -12.08
N GLN A 142 -18.13 -13.42 -12.79
CA GLN A 142 -16.91 -14.09 -12.29
C GLN A 142 -15.83 -13.08 -11.90
N MET A 143 -16.05 -11.79 -12.10
CA MET A 143 -15.05 -10.74 -11.90
C MET A 143 -14.61 -10.65 -10.44
N ASP A 144 -15.49 -10.88 -9.47
CA ASP A 144 -15.14 -10.86 -8.06
C ASP A 144 -14.14 -11.96 -7.68
N TYR A 145 -14.23 -13.14 -8.29
CA TYR A 145 -13.25 -14.22 -8.09
C TYR A 145 -11.88 -13.86 -8.71
N PHE A 146 -11.91 -13.27 -9.90
CA PHE A 146 -10.68 -12.80 -10.55
C PHE A 146 -9.99 -11.71 -9.73
N TYR A 147 -10.74 -10.74 -9.22
CA TYR A 147 -10.23 -9.71 -8.32
C TYR A 147 -9.61 -10.31 -7.06
N ALA A 148 -10.31 -11.18 -6.38
CA ALA A 148 -9.81 -11.81 -5.17
C ALA A 148 -8.49 -12.57 -5.43
N TYR A 149 -8.40 -13.28 -6.56
CA TYR A 149 -7.17 -13.97 -6.98
C TYR A 149 -6.03 -12.99 -7.21
N CYS A 150 -6.24 -11.95 -8.02
CA CYS A 150 -5.20 -10.96 -8.34
C CYS A 150 -4.74 -10.19 -7.10
N LEU A 151 -5.67 -9.71 -6.27
CA LEU A 151 -5.32 -8.94 -5.06
C LEU A 151 -4.51 -9.76 -4.06
N ASN A 152 -4.92 -11.01 -3.79
CA ASN A 152 -4.17 -11.88 -2.88
C ASN A 152 -2.80 -12.27 -3.45
N GLY A 153 -2.71 -12.50 -4.76
CA GLY A 153 -1.44 -12.75 -5.45
C GLY A 153 -0.50 -11.54 -5.36
N CYS A 154 -1.01 -10.34 -5.65
CA CYS A 154 -0.26 -9.09 -5.53
C CYS A 154 0.18 -8.83 -4.09
N LEU A 155 -0.69 -9.03 -3.10
CA LEU A 155 -0.34 -8.86 -1.68
C LEU A 155 0.76 -9.84 -1.25
N GLY A 156 0.68 -11.09 -1.66
CA GLY A 156 1.70 -12.10 -1.41
C GLY A 156 3.05 -11.69 -2.02
N PHE A 157 3.04 -11.21 -3.26
CA PHE A 157 4.23 -10.70 -3.93
C PHE A 157 4.82 -9.49 -3.21
N VAL A 158 4.00 -8.48 -2.86
CA VAL A 158 4.44 -7.28 -2.14
C VAL A 158 5.10 -7.64 -0.81
N LYS A 159 4.52 -8.56 -0.03
CA LYS A 159 5.12 -9.04 1.23
C LYS A 159 6.51 -9.64 1.00
N THR A 160 6.65 -10.48 -0.01
CA THR A 160 7.92 -11.13 -0.36
C THR A 160 8.94 -10.10 -0.85
N TRP A 161 8.53 -9.20 -1.72
CA TRP A 161 9.38 -8.14 -2.27
C TRP A 161 9.87 -7.16 -1.20
N LEU A 162 9.00 -6.77 -0.25
CA LEU A 162 9.38 -5.89 0.87
C LEU A 162 10.35 -6.59 1.84
N ALA A 163 10.26 -7.91 1.99
CA ALA A 163 11.16 -8.69 2.82
C ALA A 163 12.54 -8.91 2.15
N ASP A 164 12.59 -8.89 0.82
CA ASP A 164 13.83 -9.04 0.06
C ASP A 164 14.65 -7.74 0.09
N LYS A 165 15.81 -7.79 0.76
CA LYS A 165 16.74 -6.65 0.88
C LYS A 165 17.70 -6.53 -0.31
N LYS A 166 17.66 -7.44 -1.29
CA LYS A 166 18.85 -7.70 -2.13
C LYS A 166 18.82 -7.17 -3.54
N SER A 167 17.71 -6.93 -4.24
CA SER A 167 17.90 -6.60 -5.65
C SER A 167 16.66 -6.32 -6.50
N CYS A 168 15.48 -6.39 -5.95
CA CYS A 168 14.27 -6.16 -6.74
C CYS A 168 13.91 -4.68 -6.72
N THR A 169 14.17 -3.99 -7.83
CA THR A 169 13.79 -2.57 -7.95
C THR A 169 12.27 -2.43 -8.07
N PRO A 170 11.70 -1.24 -7.78
CA PRO A 170 10.27 -0.97 -8.00
C PRO A 170 9.84 -1.25 -9.45
N GLU A 171 10.69 -0.95 -10.43
CA GLU A 171 10.43 -1.19 -11.85
C GLU A 171 10.31 -2.69 -12.17
N PHE A 172 11.22 -3.51 -11.62
CA PHE A 172 11.12 -4.96 -11.77
C PHE A 172 9.83 -5.50 -11.13
N ALA A 173 9.50 -5.03 -9.92
CA ALA A 173 8.30 -5.44 -9.21
C ALA A 173 7.02 -5.08 -9.99
N ALA A 174 6.98 -3.88 -10.56
CA ALA A 174 5.88 -3.42 -11.41
C ALA A 174 5.75 -4.28 -12.67
N ASP A 175 6.86 -4.54 -13.38
CA ASP A 175 6.87 -5.37 -14.59
C ASP A 175 6.43 -6.81 -14.29
N PHE A 176 6.91 -7.39 -13.19
CA PHE A 176 6.53 -8.74 -12.80
C PHE A 176 5.00 -8.83 -12.54
N ILE A 177 4.47 -7.95 -11.71
CA ILE A 177 3.02 -7.94 -11.40
C ILE A 177 2.20 -7.64 -12.65
N TYR A 178 2.61 -6.66 -13.47
CA TYR A 178 1.92 -6.35 -14.72
C TYR A 178 1.79 -7.59 -15.62
N ARG A 179 2.88 -8.29 -15.86
CA ARG A 179 2.87 -9.52 -16.68
C ARG A 179 2.00 -10.62 -16.08
N MET A 180 2.06 -10.82 -14.75
CA MET A 180 1.23 -11.83 -14.08
C MET A 180 -0.26 -11.51 -14.19
N VAL A 181 -0.65 -10.26 -13.92
CA VAL A 181 -2.05 -9.83 -14.00
C VAL A 181 -2.57 -9.91 -15.44
N VAL A 182 -1.81 -9.40 -16.43
CA VAL A 182 -2.22 -9.45 -17.85
C VAL A 182 -2.31 -10.88 -18.36
N SER A 183 -1.36 -11.75 -18.00
CA SER A 183 -1.42 -13.17 -18.41
C SER A 183 -2.60 -13.89 -17.77
N SER A 184 -2.87 -13.65 -16.48
CA SER A 184 -4.03 -14.21 -15.77
C SER A 184 -5.35 -13.72 -16.39
N MET A 185 -5.40 -12.45 -16.78
CA MET A 185 -6.57 -11.86 -17.46
C MET A 185 -6.81 -12.51 -18.82
N ARG A 186 -5.75 -12.70 -19.64
CA ARG A 186 -5.88 -13.40 -20.94
C ARG A 186 -6.41 -14.82 -20.73
N ALA A 187 -5.83 -15.58 -19.81
CA ALA A 187 -6.29 -16.92 -19.50
C ALA A 187 -7.74 -16.95 -18.99
N PHE A 188 -8.13 -15.97 -18.16
CA PHE A 188 -9.51 -15.83 -17.68
C PHE A 188 -10.52 -15.57 -18.82
N CYS A 189 -10.12 -14.81 -19.85
CA CYS A 189 -10.95 -14.52 -21.02
C CYS A 189 -11.04 -15.68 -22.01
N GLU A 190 -9.94 -16.45 -22.12
CA GLU A 190 -9.85 -17.62 -23.01
C GLU A 190 -10.54 -18.87 -22.45
N THR A 191 -11.13 -18.82 -21.23
CA THR A 191 -11.76 -19.99 -20.63
C THR A 191 -12.91 -20.52 -21.49
N ARG A 192 -12.67 -21.70 -21.98
CA ARG A 192 -13.40 -22.56 -22.90
C ARG A 192 -14.89 -22.56 -22.66
N GLU A 193 -15.61 -22.39 -23.77
CA GLU A 193 -16.91 -23.02 -23.99
C GLU A 193 -16.71 -24.54 -24.03
N GLU A 194 -16.53 -25.17 -22.91
CA GLU A 194 -16.62 -26.64 -22.78
C GLU A 194 -17.15 -26.97 -21.39
N VAL A 195 -18.43 -27.15 -21.27
CA VAL A 195 -19.23 -28.32 -20.82
C VAL A 195 -20.70 -27.98 -20.92
#